data_b388f1cfae136d805896d6c3db8d2cbd
#
_entry.id   b388f1cfae136d805896d6c3db8d2cbd
#
_cell.length_a   1.000
_cell.length_b   1.000
_cell.length_c   1.000
_cell.angle_alpha   90.00
_cell.angle_beta   90.00
_cell.angle_gamma   90.00
#
_symmetry.space_group_name_H-M   'P 1'
#
loop_
_entity.id
_entity.type
_entity.pdbx_description
1 polymer ?
#
loop_
_entity_poly.entity_id
_entity_poly.type
_entity_poly.pdbx_seq_one_letter_code
_entity_poly.pdbx_strand_id
1 'polypeptide(L)'
;MIENLIERLPKLEPIKKNIELAIEEIIKCYEKGGKVLIAGNGGSACDSEHIAGELLKSFLKKRPIKEDLRKELLKIEDGEYIADNLEAPLKAVALTSHIGLSSAYLNDREPYLIFAQQLLGFGDKGDIFIAISTSGNAKNILYAVKLAKAMGIKIISFTNENGGKLSEIADIQIKAPAKETHIAQEYHEAIYHELCIKVEEHFFKEDR
;
A
#
# COMPACT_ATOMS: atom_id res chain seq x y z
N MET A 1 -4.38 -16.26 10.76
CA MET A 1 -4.59 -15.55 9.48
C MET A 1 -3.37 -15.66 8.54
N ILE A 2 -2.14 -15.53 9.04
CA ILE A 2 -0.88 -15.50 8.25
C ILE A 2 0.10 -16.61 8.65
N GLU A 3 -0.40 -17.78 9.05
CA GLU A 3 0.40 -18.91 9.55
C GLU A 3 1.45 -19.36 8.55
N ASN A 4 1.10 -19.45 7.25
CA ASN A 4 2.04 -19.85 6.21
C ASN A 4 3.24 -18.87 6.07
N LEU A 5 2.99 -17.55 6.20
CA LEU A 5 4.08 -16.57 6.23
C LEU A 5 5.02 -16.82 7.42
N ILE A 6 4.45 -17.06 8.59
CA ILE A 6 5.24 -17.29 9.82
C ILE A 6 6.01 -18.62 9.75
N GLU A 7 5.43 -19.69 9.21
CA GLU A 7 6.13 -20.96 8.99
C GLU A 7 7.33 -20.80 8.04
N ARG A 8 7.18 -20.03 6.95
CA ARG A 8 8.29 -19.74 6.02
C ARG A 8 9.32 -18.79 6.60
N LEU A 9 8.91 -17.84 7.41
CA LEU A 9 9.76 -16.78 7.98
C LEU A 9 9.52 -16.65 9.50
N PRO A 10 10.00 -17.60 10.33
CA PRO A 10 9.71 -17.63 11.77
C PRO A 10 10.16 -16.37 12.54
N LYS A 11 11.15 -15.64 12.03
CA LYS A 11 11.59 -14.37 12.63
C LYS A 11 10.50 -13.29 12.63
N LEU A 12 9.43 -13.45 11.86
CA LEU A 12 8.29 -12.52 11.84
C LEU A 12 7.29 -12.76 12.98
N GLU A 13 7.39 -13.87 13.74
CA GLU A 13 6.46 -14.17 14.84
C GLU A 13 6.24 -13.00 15.82
N PRO A 14 7.29 -12.26 16.26
CA PRO A 14 7.11 -11.14 17.19
C PRO A 14 6.24 -9.99 16.64
N ILE A 15 6.14 -9.83 15.32
CA ILE A 15 5.37 -8.77 14.67
C ILE A 15 4.10 -9.29 13.98
N LYS A 16 3.77 -10.57 14.11
CA LYS A 16 2.58 -11.21 13.51
C LYS A 16 1.32 -10.40 13.76
N LYS A 17 1.08 -10.01 15.00
CA LYS A 17 -0.11 -9.22 15.38
C LYS A 17 -0.19 -7.88 14.65
N ASN A 18 0.94 -7.21 14.43
CA ASN A 18 0.95 -5.94 13.72
C ASN A 18 0.66 -6.13 12.23
N ILE A 19 1.13 -7.22 11.63
CA ILE A 19 0.82 -7.57 10.23
C ILE A 19 -0.68 -7.86 10.10
N GLU A 20 -1.26 -8.65 11.00
CA GLU A 20 -2.70 -8.95 11.01
C GLU A 20 -3.56 -7.69 11.20
N LEU A 21 -3.16 -6.79 12.12
CA LEU A 21 -3.81 -5.49 12.29
C LEU A 21 -3.74 -4.61 11.03
N ALA A 22 -2.61 -4.62 10.31
CA ALA A 22 -2.48 -3.87 9.06
C ALA A 22 -3.46 -4.40 8.00
N ILE A 23 -3.57 -5.72 7.85
CA ILE A 23 -4.53 -6.36 6.95
C ILE A 23 -5.97 -5.95 7.30
N GLU A 24 -6.35 -6.06 8.58
CA GLU A 24 -7.70 -5.70 9.04
C GLU A 24 -8.03 -4.23 8.76
N GLU A 25 -7.10 -3.30 9.00
CA GLU A 25 -7.35 -1.88 8.78
C GLU A 25 -7.44 -1.53 7.28
N ILE A 26 -6.67 -2.19 6.42
CA ILE A 26 -6.80 -2.02 4.97
C ILE A 26 -8.16 -2.55 4.48
N ILE A 27 -8.59 -3.70 4.97
CA ILE A 27 -9.92 -4.25 4.67
C ILE A 27 -11.01 -3.25 5.08
N LYS A 28 -10.98 -2.75 6.32
CA LYS A 28 -11.93 -1.74 6.82
C LYS A 28 -11.93 -0.45 6.00
N CYS A 29 -10.75 -0.03 5.51
CA CYS A 29 -10.62 1.13 4.63
C CYS A 29 -11.39 0.90 3.32
N TYR A 30 -11.17 -0.22 2.65
CA TYR A 30 -11.85 -0.55 1.39
C TYR A 30 -13.37 -0.78 1.57
N GLU A 31 -13.81 -1.40 2.66
CA GLU A 31 -15.23 -1.56 2.99
C GLU A 31 -15.96 -0.21 3.10
N LYS A 32 -15.25 0.83 3.51
CA LYS A 32 -15.75 2.21 3.60
C LYS A 32 -15.57 3.03 2.31
N GLY A 33 -15.08 2.41 1.23
CA GLY A 33 -14.86 3.05 -0.06
C GLY A 33 -13.56 3.86 -0.17
N GLY A 34 -12.68 3.75 0.81
CA GLY A 34 -11.36 4.40 0.83
C GLY A 34 -10.36 3.78 -0.13
N LYS A 35 -9.14 4.24 -0.05
CA LYS A 35 -7.99 3.81 -0.88
C LYS A 35 -6.71 3.71 -0.06
N VAL A 36 -5.71 3.04 -0.62
CA VAL A 36 -4.36 2.94 -0.06
C VAL A 36 -3.42 3.84 -0.85
N LEU A 37 -2.70 4.73 -0.15
CA LEU A 37 -1.62 5.55 -0.71
C LEU A 37 -0.30 5.01 -0.18
N ILE A 38 0.73 4.94 -1.03
CA ILE A 38 2.00 4.31 -0.66
C ILE A 38 3.17 5.21 -1.07
N ALA A 39 4.17 5.35 -0.22
CA ALA A 39 5.41 6.06 -0.54
C ALA A 39 6.64 5.42 0.10
N GLY A 40 7.75 5.46 -0.63
CA GLY A 40 9.07 5.04 -0.22
C GLY A 40 10.16 5.69 -1.07
N ASN A 41 11.43 5.45 -0.76
CA ASN A 41 12.57 5.93 -1.53
C ASN A 41 13.42 4.75 -2.03
N GLY A 42 14.05 4.89 -3.19
CA GLY A 42 14.94 3.87 -3.75
C GLY A 42 14.21 2.53 -3.93
N GLY A 43 14.73 1.43 -3.35
CA GLY A 43 14.07 0.13 -3.36
C GLY A 43 12.66 0.17 -2.79
N SER A 44 12.44 0.92 -1.71
CA SER A 44 11.11 1.11 -1.13
C SER A 44 10.15 1.93 -2.02
N ALA A 45 10.66 2.67 -3.02
CA ALA A 45 9.80 3.26 -4.05
C ALA A 45 9.31 2.16 -5.01
N CYS A 46 10.16 1.23 -5.40
CA CYS A 46 9.77 0.04 -6.18
C CYS A 46 8.74 -0.80 -5.42
N ASP A 47 8.94 -1.03 -4.11
CA ASP A 47 7.95 -1.70 -3.25
C ASP A 47 6.60 -0.99 -3.26
N SER A 48 6.60 0.35 -3.24
CA SER A 48 5.36 1.16 -3.29
C SER A 48 4.58 0.93 -4.58
N GLU A 49 5.26 0.86 -5.71
CA GLU A 49 4.67 0.59 -7.03
C GLU A 49 4.23 -0.86 -7.15
N HIS A 50 4.99 -1.80 -6.60
CA HIS A 50 4.65 -3.22 -6.56
C HIS A 50 3.36 -3.45 -5.76
N ILE A 51 3.26 -2.94 -4.53
CA ILE A 51 2.04 -3.02 -3.71
C ILE A 51 0.84 -2.43 -4.47
N ALA A 52 0.99 -1.26 -5.09
CA ALA A 52 -0.08 -0.64 -5.85
C ALA A 52 -0.50 -1.51 -7.04
N GLY A 53 0.45 -2.12 -7.74
CA GLY A 53 0.19 -3.04 -8.85
C GLY A 53 -0.62 -4.26 -8.42
N GLU A 54 -0.25 -4.93 -7.32
CA GLU A 54 -0.96 -6.10 -6.79
C GLU A 54 -2.36 -5.78 -6.27
N LEU A 55 -2.58 -4.57 -5.79
CA LEU A 55 -3.91 -4.12 -5.37
C LEU A 55 -4.80 -3.73 -6.56
N LEU A 56 -4.24 -3.17 -7.64
CA LEU A 56 -5.00 -2.67 -8.78
C LEU A 56 -5.45 -3.76 -9.77
N LYS A 57 -4.79 -4.91 -9.81
CA LYS A 57 -5.13 -6.07 -10.65
C LYS A 57 -5.24 -7.34 -9.81
N SER A 58 -5.63 -8.46 -10.41
CA SER A 58 -5.59 -9.77 -9.74
C SER A 58 -4.17 -10.14 -9.34
N PHE A 59 -4.02 -10.71 -8.15
CA PHE A 59 -2.78 -11.31 -7.67
C PHE A 59 -2.87 -12.84 -7.71
N LEU A 60 -3.78 -13.42 -6.94
CA LEU A 60 -4.02 -14.88 -6.93
C LEU A 60 -5.47 -15.24 -7.27
N LYS A 61 -6.41 -14.30 -7.18
CA LYS A 61 -7.85 -14.52 -7.40
C LYS A 61 -8.33 -13.79 -8.64
N LYS A 62 -9.23 -14.41 -9.39
CA LYS A 62 -9.96 -13.71 -10.45
C LYS A 62 -10.78 -12.57 -9.84
N ARG A 63 -10.74 -11.39 -10.46
CA ARG A 63 -11.46 -10.20 -10.00
C ARG A 63 -12.38 -9.68 -11.11
N PRO A 64 -13.52 -10.33 -11.38
CA PRO A 64 -14.45 -9.86 -12.40
C PRO A 64 -14.92 -8.43 -12.08
N ILE A 65 -15.11 -7.61 -13.10
CA ILE A 65 -15.70 -6.29 -12.94
C ILE A 65 -17.18 -6.42 -12.47
N LYS A 66 -17.69 -5.36 -11.85
CA LYS A 66 -19.09 -5.34 -11.38
C LYS A 66 -20.06 -5.53 -12.54
N GLU A 67 -21.09 -6.32 -12.30
CA GLU A 67 -22.12 -6.67 -13.31
C GLU A 67 -22.78 -5.44 -13.95
N ASP A 68 -23.02 -4.38 -13.19
CA ASP A 68 -23.61 -3.15 -13.73
C ASP A 68 -22.68 -2.48 -14.74
N LEU A 69 -21.36 -2.43 -14.47
CA LEU A 69 -20.39 -1.92 -15.42
C LEU A 69 -20.32 -2.82 -16.66
N ARG A 70 -20.33 -4.15 -16.47
CA ARG A 70 -20.35 -5.11 -17.57
C ARG A 70 -21.55 -4.85 -18.50
N LYS A 71 -22.75 -4.69 -17.96
CA LYS A 71 -23.95 -4.39 -18.75
C LYS A 71 -23.83 -3.10 -19.55
N GLU A 72 -23.22 -2.07 -19.00
CA GLU A 72 -23.00 -0.82 -19.75
C GLU A 72 -21.95 -0.98 -20.85
N LEU A 73 -20.89 -1.72 -20.59
CA LEU A 73 -19.86 -2.02 -21.60
C LEU A 73 -20.43 -2.79 -22.80
N LEU A 74 -21.30 -3.78 -22.56
CA LEU A 74 -21.91 -4.58 -23.63
C LEU A 74 -22.80 -3.76 -24.59
N LYS A 75 -23.08 -2.49 -24.30
CA LYS A 75 -23.84 -1.58 -25.20
C LYS A 75 -22.96 -0.80 -26.17
N ILE A 76 -21.65 -0.91 -26.05
CA ILE A 76 -20.70 -0.16 -26.88
C ILE A 76 -19.84 -1.10 -27.73
N GLU A 77 -19.25 -0.57 -28.80
CA GLU A 77 -18.30 -1.30 -29.65
C GLU A 77 -17.11 -1.80 -28.81
N ASP A 78 -16.66 -3.01 -29.08
CA ASP A 78 -15.61 -3.71 -28.31
C ASP A 78 -15.92 -3.93 -26.82
N GLY A 79 -17.13 -3.63 -26.37
CA GLY A 79 -17.49 -3.65 -24.96
C GLY A 79 -17.38 -5.02 -24.30
N GLU A 80 -17.67 -6.11 -25.03
CA GLU A 80 -17.47 -7.49 -24.55
C GLU A 80 -15.99 -7.78 -24.29
N TYR A 81 -15.12 -7.46 -25.26
CA TYR A 81 -13.68 -7.62 -25.12
C TYR A 81 -13.12 -6.83 -23.91
N ILE A 82 -13.57 -5.58 -23.75
CA ILE A 82 -13.16 -4.74 -22.61
C ILE A 82 -13.65 -5.37 -21.29
N ALA A 83 -14.91 -5.80 -21.22
CA ALA A 83 -15.50 -6.37 -20.02
C ALA A 83 -14.82 -7.69 -19.59
N ASP A 84 -14.41 -8.50 -20.56
CA ASP A 84 -13.77 -9.81 -20.32
C ASP A 84 -12.29 -9.70 -19.92
N ASN A 85 -11.65 -8.56 -20.24
CA ASN A 85 -10.22 -8.34 -19.99
C ASN A 85 -9.92 -7.30 -18.90
N LEU A 86 -10.92 -6.61 -18.36
CA LEU A 86 -10.76 -5.75 -17.19
C LEU A 86 -10.98 -6.51 -15.88
N GLU A 87 -10.28 -6.07 -14.85
CA GLU A 87 -10.36 -6.64 -13.51
C GLU A 87 -10.82 -5.59 -12.49
N ALA A 88 -11.57 -6.01 -11.48
CA ALA A 88 -12.02 -5.13 -10.41
C ALA A 88 -10.83 -4.72 -9.51
N PRO A 89 -10.50 -3.42 -9.39
CA PRO A 89 -9.39 -2.96 -8.60
C PRO A 89 -9.75 -2.81 -7.12
N LEU A 90 -8.74 -2.97 -6.28
CA LEU A 90 -8.65 -2.37 -4.95
C LEU A 90 -7.87 -1.06 -5.12
N LYS A 91 -8.49 0.08 -4.83
CA LYS A 91 -7.93 1.41 -5.15
C LYS A 91 -6.60 1.64 -4.42
N ALA A 92 -5.51 1.79 -5.15
CA ALA A 92 -4.19 2.09 -4.60
C ALA A 92 -3.46 3.13 -5.46
N VAL A 93 -2.63 3.97 -4.83
CA VAL A 93 -1.83 5.00 -5.50
C VAL A 93 -0.41 4.98 -4.94
N ALA A 94 0.55 4.61 -5.77
CA ALA A 94 1.96 4.80 -5.46
C ALA A 94 2.33 6.27 -5.72
N LEU A 95 2.67 7.02 -4.67
CA LEU A 95 3.06 8.43 -4.78
C LEU A 95 4.44 8.61 -5.45
N THR A 96 5.09 7.52 -5.80
CA THR A 96 6.39 7.44 -6.48
C THR A 96 6.27 7.47 -8.00
N SER A 97 5.10 7.14 -8.55
CA SER A 97 4.89 6.94 -10.00
C SER A 97 4.64 8.22 -10.80
N HIS A 98 4.50 9.37 -10.16
CA HIS A 98 4.15 10.64 -10.83
C HIS A 98 5.41 11.44 -11.22
N ILE A 99 6.19 10.94 -12.19
CA ILE A 99 7.49 11.49 -12.59
C ILE A 99 7.42 12.98 -12.95
N GLY A 100 6.42 13.40 -13.75
CA GLY A 100 6.25 14.81 -14.15
C GLY A 100 6.03 15.73 -12.96
N LEU A 101 5.12 15.37 -12.07
CA LEU A 101 4.87 16.12 -10.84
C LEU A 101 6.12 16.14 -9.94
N SER A 102 6.75 14.98 -9.75
CA SER A 102 7.92 14.86 -8.88
C SER A 102 9.07 15.72 -9.37
N SER A 103 9.40 15.67 -10.67
CA SER A 103 10.50 16.46 -11.24
C SER A 103 10.22 17.97 -11.15
N ALA A 104 9.02 18.42 -11.47
CA ALA A 104 8.63 19.82 -11.36
C ALA A 104 8.68 20.30 -9.91
N TYR A 105 8.09 19.54 -8.98
CA TYR A 105 8.04 19.92 -7.58
C TYR A 105 9.42 19.98 -6.94
N LEU A 106 10.29 19.01 -7.24
CA LEU A 106 11.68 19.00 -6.77
C LEU A 106 12.49 20.21 -7.27
N ASN A 107 12.19 20.72 -8.47
CA ASN A 107 12.86 21.90 -9.03
C ASN A 107 12.30 23.21 -8.48
N ASP A 108 10.99 23.31 -8.31
CA ASP A 108 10.28 24.58 -8.10
C ASP A 108 9.96 24.85 -6.62
N ARG A 109 9.99 23.82 -5.75
CA ARG A 109 9.48 23.87 -4.38
C ARG A 109 10.43 23.19 -3.39
N GLU A 110 9.93 22.91 -2.16
CA GLU A 110 10.66 22.24 -1.09
C GLU A 110 10.75 20.72 -1.36
N PRO A 111 11.92 20.17 -1.72
CA PRO A 111 12.10 18.78 -2.14
C PRO A 111 11.58 17.76 -1.14
N TYR A 112 11.71 18.03 0.15
CA TYR A 112 11.26 17.11 1.19
C TYR A 112 9.73 16.99 1.32
N LEU A 113 8.95 17.85 0.68
CA LEU A 113 7.48 17.81 0.72
C LEU A 113 6.87 17.07 -0.46
N ILE A 114 7.66 16.46 -1.34
CA ILE A 114 7.16 15.81 -2.56
C ILE A 114 6.04 14.79 -2.32
N PHE A 115 6.19 13.92 -1.32
CA PHE A 115 5.15 12.95 -0.97
C PHE A 115 4.00 13.57 -0.19
N ALA A 116 4.29 14.56 0.64
CA ALA A 116 3.24 15.31 1.34
C ALA A 116 2.35 16.06 0.35
N GLN A 117 2.92 16.70 -0.69
CA GLN A 117 2.15 17.39 -1.71
C GLN A 117 1.22 16.44 -2.48
N GLN A 118 1.72 15.27 -2.85
CA GLN A 118 0.91 14.27 -3.54
C GLN A 118 -0.16 13.68 -2.61
N LEU A 119 0.18 13.43 -1.35
CA LEU A 119 -0.76 12.96 -0.35
C LEU A 119 -1.90 13.97 -0.14
N LEU A 120 -1.59 15.29 -0.11
CA LEU A 120 -2.60 16.34 -0.02
C LEU A 120 -3.56 16.33 -1.21
N GLY A 121 -3.05 15.99 -2.41
CA GLY A 121 -3.85 15.97 -3.65
C GLY A 121 -4.71 14.71 -3.82
N PHE A 122 -4.24 13.57 -3.33
CA PHE A 122 -4.89 12.27 -3.56
C PHE A 122 -5.58 11.68 -2.33
N GLY A 123 -5.20 12.12 -1.13
CA GLY A 123 -5.66 11.52 0.13
C GLY A 123 -6.93 12.15 0.67
N ASP A 124 -7.78 11.29 1.22
CA ASP A 124 -9.00 11.69 1.94
C ASP A 124 -9.01 11.11 3.35
N LYS A 125 -9.78 11.72 4.24
CA LYS A 125 -10.00 11.18 5.60
C LYS A 125 -10.57 9.78 5.53
N GLY A 126 -9.95 8.85 6.23
CA GLY A 126 -10.34 7.43 6.27
C GLY A 126 -9.57 6.53 5.30
N ASP A 127 -8.71 7.10 4.46
CA ASP A 127 -7.74 6.36 3.67
C ASP A 127 -6.62 5.74 4.54
N ILE A 128 -5.82 4.88 3.95
CA ILE A 128 -4.59 4.34 4.54
C ILE A 128 -3.37 4.94 3.82
N PHE A 129 -2.37 5.33 4.59
CA PHE A 129 -1.05 5.67 4.06
C PHE A 129 -0.02 4.64 4.52
N ILE A 130 0.53 3.88 3.57
CA ILE A 130 1.67 2.97 3.80
C ILE A 130 2.95 3.75 3.59
N ALA A 131 3.68 4.00 4.67
CA ALA A 131 4.93 4.75 4.69
C ALA A 131 6.12 3.79 4.82
N ILE A 132 6.93 3.66 3.76
CA ILE A 132 8.06 2.74 3.73
C ILE A 132 9.37 3.51 3.89
N SER A 133 10.09 3.24 4.98
CA SER A 133 11.41 3.81 5.24
C SER A 133 12.21 2.86 6.12
N THR A 134 13.20 2.15 5.57
CA THR A 134 13.98 1.15 6.32
C THR A 134 14.63 1.75 7.56
N SER A 135 15.21 2.95 7.49
CA SER A 135 15.75 3.64 8.66
C SER A 135 14.69 4.27 9.57
N GLY A 136 13.45 4.45 9.09
CA GLY A 136 12.40 5.20 9.76
C GLY A 136 12.67 6.70 9.92
N ASN A 137 13.67 7.26 9.20
CA ASN A 137 14.12 8.64 9.38
C ASN A 137 14.17 9.49 8.09
N ALA A 138 13.67 8.98 6.97
CA ALA A 138 13.62 9.72 5.72
C ALA A 138 12.70 10.95 5.86
N LYS A 139 13.23 12.15 5.69
CA LYS A 139 12.53 13.42 5.95
C LYS A 139 11.26 13.57 5.12
N ASN A 140 11.30 13.23 3.83
CA ASN A 140 10.14 13.31 2.93
C ASN A 140 9.00 12.38 3.35
N ILE A 141 9.32 11.18 3.84
CA ILE A 141 8.34 10.25 4.41
C ILE A 141 7.78 10.79 5.73
N LEU A 142 8.63 11.29 6.62
CA LEU A 142 8.19 11.86 7.91
C LEU A 142 7.26 13.06 7.73
N TYR A 143 7.48 13.91 6.73
CA TYR A 143 6.58 15.03 6.45
C TYR A 143 5.24 14.58 5.88
N ALA A 144 5.25 13.58 5.01
CA ALA A 144 4.01 12.97 4.50
C ALA A 144 3.20 12.31 5.62
N VAL A 145 3.85 11.59 6.54
CA VAL A 145 3.22 10.97 7.71
C VAL A 145 2.58 12.02 8.65
N LYS A 146 3.27 13.13 8.92
CA LYS A 146 2.71 14.22 9.73
C LYS A 146 1.47 14.84 9.08
N LEU A 147 1.49 15.01 7.76
CA LEU A 147 0.33 15.49 7.01
C LEU A 147 -0.80 14.45 7.04
N ALA A 148 -0.50 13.16 6.79
CA ALA A 148 -1.48 12.08 6.87
C ALA A 148 -2.25 12.10 8.20
N LYS A 149 -1.51 12.24 9.31
CA LYS A 149 -2.11 12.35 10.65
C LYS A 149 -3.04 13.56 10.79
N ALA A 150 -2.62 14.72 10.29
CA ALA A 150 -3.44 15.94 10.31
C ALA A 150 -4.71 15.81 9.45
N MET A 151 -4.66 15.03 8.35
CA MET A 151 -5.80 14.75 7.47
C MET A 151 -6.72 13.63 7.99
N GLY A 152 -6.37 12.94 9.08
CA GLY A 152 -7.13 11.79 9.59
C GLY A 152 -6.99 10.53 8.74
N ILE A 153 -5.88 10.41 8.04
CA ILE A 153 -5.46 9.22 7.27
C ILE A 153 -4.69 8.31 8.21
N LYS A 154 -5.04 7.02 8.25
CA LYS A 154 -4.37 6.04 9.11
C LYS A 154 -3.03 5.64 8.51
N ILE A 155 -2.01 5.48 9.36
CA ILE A 155 -0.63 5.29 8.96
C ILE A 155 -0.16 3.88 9.31
N ILE A 156 0.30 3.13 8.31
CA ILE A 156 1.02 1.86 8.47
C ILE A 156 2.47 2.10 8.07
N SER A 157 3.42 1.85 8.97
CA SER A 157 4.84 2.02 8.67
C SER A 157 5.55 0.70 8.44
N PHE A 158 6.45 0.68 7.45
CA PHE A 158 7.41 -0.40 7.19
C PHE A 158 8.82 0.11 7.44
N THR A 159 9.52 -0.49 8.41
CA THR A 159 10.86 -0.07 8.83
C THR A 159 11.75 -1.29 9.09
N ASN A 160 13.05 -1.05 9.35
CA ASN A 160 13.92 -2.05 9.97
C ASN A 160 13.56 -2.22 11.46
N GLU A 161 14.30 -3.08 12.18
CA GLU A 161 14.03 -3.40 13.60
C GLU A 161 14.06 -2.18 14.53
N ASN A 162 14.83 -1.12 14.18
CA ASN A 162 14.95 0.08 15.02
C ASN A 162 13.72 0.99 14.94
N GLY A 163 13.00 0.98 13.81
CA GLY A 163 11.77 1.75 13.62
C GLY A 163 11.96 3.24 13.36
N GLY A 164 13.01 3.87 13.90
CA GLY A 164 13.25 5.30 13.80
C GLY A 164 12.08 6.17 14.26
N LYS A 165 12.10 7.46 13.89
CA LYS A 165 11.03 8.42 14.21
C LYS A 165 9.68 8.08 13.59
N LEU A 166 9.69 7.34 12.48
CA LEU A 166 8.47 6.90 11.81
C LEU A 166 7.61 6.02 12.71
N SER A 167 8.24 5.10 13.45
CA SER A 167 7.53 4.22 14.39
C SER A 167 6.87 4.96 15.57
N GLU A 168 7.36 6.14 15.93
CA GLU A 168 6.76 6.93 17.02
C GLU A 168 5.44 7.58 16.59
N ILE A 169 5.21 7.75 15.29
CA ILE A 169 4.06 8.49 14.74
C ILE A 169 3.02 7.55 14.13
N ALA A 170 3.45 6.43 13.57
CA ALA A 170 2.59 5.48 12.87
C ALA A 170 1.58 4.80 13.80
N ASP A 171 0.36 4.57 13.29
CA ASP A 171 -0.70 3.87 14.02
C ASP A 171 -0.42 2.37 14.10
N ILE A 172 0.16 1.80 13.04
CA ILE A 172 0.59 0.39 12.99
C ILE A 172 2.03 0.33 12.51
N GLN A 173 2.85 -0.41 13.25
CA GLN A 173 4.29 -0.48 13.00
C GLN A 173 4.69 -1.89 12.55
N ILE A 174 5.18 -2.02 11.32
CA ILE A 174 5.79 -3.24 10.81
C ILE A 174 7.30 -3.06 10.82
N LYS A 175 7.93 -3.60 11.85
CA LYS A 175 9.39 -3.56 12.04
C LYS A 175 10.02 -4.87 11.58
N ALA A 176 10.58 -4.89 10.38
CA ALA A 176 11.30 -6.06 9.87
C ALA A 176 12.43 -6.47 10.81
N PRO A 177 12.61 -7.78 11.11
CA PRO A 177 13.62 -8.26 12.08
C PRO A 177 15.03 -8.28 11.47
N ALA A 178 15.49 -7.12 11.01
CA ALA A 178 16.79 -6.91 10.38
C ALA A 178 17.28 -5.47 10.58
N LYS A 179 18.59 -5.29 10.67
CA LYS A 179 19.25 -3.97 10.73
C LYS A 179 19.56 -3.42 9.35
N GLU A 180 20.06 -4.28 8.48
CA GLU A 180 20.53 -3.98 7.14
C GLU A 180 19.35 -3.65 6.23
N THR A 181 19.49 -2.58 5.45
CA THR A 181 18.43 -2.08 4.58
C THR A 181 17.94 -3.14 3.58
N HIS A 182 18.86 -3.84 2.90
CA HIS A 182 18.48 -4.85 1.89
C HIS A 182 17.78 -6.05 2.52
N ILE A 183 18.21 -6.52 3.69
CA ILE A 183 17.53 -7.62 4.40
C ILE A 183 16.15 -7.20 4.91
N ALA A 184 16.03 -5.96 5.43
CA ALA A 184 14.73 -5.43 5.82
C ALA A 184 13.76 -5.37 4.63
N GLN A 185 14.22 -5.01 3.43
CA GLN A 185 13.42 -4.99 2.20
C GLN A 185 12.97 -6.40 1.78
N GLU A 186 13.81 -7.42 1.92
CA GLU A 186 13.39 -8.82 1.68
C GLU A 186 12.22 -9.24 2.59
N TYR A 187 12.24 -8.84 3.85
CA TYR A 187 11.10 -9.06 4.76
C TYR A 187 9.89 -8.20 4.38
N HIS A 188 10.09 -6.95 3.99
CA HIS A 188 8.99 -6.08 3.52
C HIS A 188 8.25 -6.72 2.37
N GLU A 189 8.99 -7.25 1.37
CA GLU A 189 8.40 -7.91 0.22
C GLU A 189 7.52 -9.11 0.62
N ALA A 190 8.03 -10.00 1.46
CA ALA A 190 7.27 -11.15 1.93
C ALA A 190 6.00 -10.72 2.72
N ILE A 191 6.10 -9.65 3.52
CA ILE A 191 4.99 -9.14 4.33
C ILE A 191 3.93 -8.49 3.45
N TYR A 192 4.30 -7.60 2.51
CA TYR A 192 3.29 -6.93 1.70
C TYR A 192 2.64 -7.86 0.67
N HIS A 193 3.32 -8.91 0.20
CA HIS A 193 2.68 -9.96 -0.58
C HIS A 193 1.57 -10.66 0.22
N GLU A 194 1.86 -11.09 1.45
CA GLU A 194 0.85 -11.71 2.32
C GLU A 194 -0.31 -10.74 2.60
N LEU A 195 -0.02 -9.46 2.84
CA LEU A 195 -1.02 -8.41 3.03
C LEU A 195 -1.93 -8.30 1.80
N CYS A 196 -1.37 -8.20 0.59
CA CYS A 196 -2.14 -8.13 -0.66
C CYS A 196 -3.00 -9.37 -0.87
N ILE A 197 -2.44 -10.57 -0.62
CA ILE A 197 -3.16 -11.85 -0.72
C ILE A 197 -4.37 -11.88 0.23
N LYS A 198 -4.18 -11.54 1.51
CA LYS A 198 -5.25 -11.60 2.51
C LYS A 198 -6.34 -10.56 2.27
N VAL A 199 -5.99 -9.38 1.80
CA VAL A 199 -6.95 -8.35 1.38
C VAL A 199 -7.72 -8.82 0.15
N GLU A 200 -7.05 -9.39 -0.85
CA GLU A 200 -7.69 -9.97 -2.03
C GLU A 200 -8.65 -11.11 -1.66
N GLU A 201 -8.23 -12.06 -0.82
CA GLU A 201 -9.06 -13.17 -0.34
C GLU A 201 -10.34 -12.71 0.37
N HIS A 202 -10.31 -11.54 1.01
CA HIS A 202 -11.48 -10.97 1.68
C HIS A 202 -12.54 -10.49 0.69
N PHE A 203 -12.12 -9.78 -0.37
CA PHE A 203 -13.03 -9.13 -1.31
C PHE A 203 -13.42 -10.02 -2.50
N PHE A 204 -12.56 -10.97 -2.88
CA PHE A 204 -12.74 -11.81 -4.07
C PHE A 204 -12.71 -13.29 -3.65
N LYS A 205 -13.82 -13.75 -3.10
CA LYS A 205 -14.03 -15.17 -2.78
C LYS A 205 -14.30 -15.91 -4.08
N GLU A 206 -13.73 -17.12 -4.23
CA GLU A 206 -14.18 -18.02 -5.29
C GLU A 206 -15.64 -18.40 -5.01
N ASP A 207 -16.50 -18.21 -6.00
CA ASP A 207 -17.81 -18.85 -6.00
C ASP A 207 -17.55 -20.38 -6.01
N ARG A 208 -18.00 -21.06 -4.95
CA ARG A 208 -17.91 -22.50 -4.82
C ARG A 208 -18.90 -23.17 -5.76
#